data_1d1b923a3f1a653b7654157e7d922a67
#
_entry.id   1d1b923a3f1a653b7654157e7d922a67
#
_cell.length_a   1.000
_cell.length_b   1.000
_cell.length_c   1.000
_cell.angle_alpha   90.00
_cell.angle_beta   90.00
_cell.angle_gamma   90.00
#
_symmetry.space_group_name_H-M   'P 1'
#
loop_
_entity.id
_entity.type
_entity.pdbx_description
1 polymer ?
#
loop_
_entity_poly.entity_id
_entity_poly.type
_entity_poly.pdbx_seq_one_letter_code
_entity_poly.pdbx_strand_id
1 'polypeptide(L)'
;MRFLRSAPAMGLALCIGAAPAARAEVSEVLLGQQIGATYLPALVMESHKLVEKKLEAAGMGSVKVTWSRLGTAAAVNDATLSGSLHFSCQGVPSTAIIWDRTKSTIGVKGVVANASNNIWLNTRNPNIKSIKDFTEKDRIAIPGLKVSAQALSLHRLAATTWGPENYTKIDHLVVSLPHPEAMASVLNPVSEIQTHFATSPFSEIELKAGLKTITTAFEVWGGPTTGTNFVSSEKFRNENPKVYNAVVTAFREAQDWINADHPRAAAHYLELSKEKRLTVEELVEGMKTKDMDFTPVPANVAKMLDFMHQVGLIKTKAASWKDLYLPEAHDLPGT
;
A
#
# COMPACT_ATOMS: atom_id res chain seq x y z
N MET A 1 -29.36 -86.87 18.63
CA MET A 1 -28.21 -85.93 18.50
C MET A 1 -28.55 -84.89 17.46
N ARG A 2 -28.94 -83.68 17.86
CA ARG A 2 -29.22 -82.56 16.95
C ARG A 2 -28.07 -81.56 17.04
N PHE A 3 -27.37 -81.36 15.91
CA PHE A 3 -26.31 -80.34 15.79
C PHE A 3 -26.95 -79.00 15.42
N LEU A 4 -26.84 -78.01 16.31
CA LEU A 4 -27.13 -76.58 16.01
C LEU A 4 -25.94 -75.97 15.26
N ARG A 5 -26.18 -75.49 14.06
CA ARG A 5 -25.21 -74.66 13.31
C ARG A 5 -25.44 -73.18 13.69
N SER A 6 -24.46 -72.57 14.33
CA SER A 6 -24.41 -71.15 14.57
C SER A 6 -23.88 -70.42 13.31
N ALA A 7 -24.65 -69.43 12.77
CA ALA A 7 -24.19 -68.52 11.73
C ALA A 7 -23.48 -67.34 12.32
N PRO A 8 -22.36 -66.85 11.72
CA PRO A 8 -21.71 -65.66 12.18
C PRO A 8 -22.45 -64.42 11.67
N ALA A 9 -22.79 -63.49 12.59
CA ALA A 9 -23.30 -62.16 12.26
C ALA A 9 -22.13 -61.26 11.74
N MET A 10 -22.20 -60.89 10.48
CA MET A 10 -21.25 -60.00 9.84
C MET A 10 -21.64 -58.53 10.20
N GLY A 11 -20.94 -57.96 11.19
CA GLY A 11 -21.12 -56.56 11.58
C GLY A 11 -20.61 -55.61 10.50
N LEU A 12 -21.53 -54.86 9.90
CA LEU A 12 -21.23 -53.77 8.94
C LEU A 12 -20.70 -52.54 9.73
N ALA A 13 -19.40 -52.36 9.77
CA ALA A 13 -18.80 -51.16 10.35
C ALA A 13 -19.05 -49.96 9.40
N LEU A 14 -19.95 -49.05 9.77
CA LEU A 14 -20.21 -47.80 9.11
C LEU A 14 -19.05 -46.87 9.43
N CYS A 15 -18.05 -46.71 8.52
CA CYS A 15 -17.05 -45.67 8.60
C CYS A 15 -17.72 -44.31 8.26
N ILE A 16 -18.19 -43.61 9.30
CA ILE A 16 -18.58 -42.21 9.18
C ILE A 16 -17.27 -41.42 8.98
N GLY A 17 -16.95 -41.14 7.71
CA GLY A 17 -15.87 -40.22 7.38
C GLY A 17 -16.25 -38.85 7.94
N ALA A 18 -15.53 -38.40 8.97
CA ALA A 18 -15.61 -37.03 9.45
C ALA A 18 -15.15 -36.09 8.33
N ALA A 19 -16.10 -35.54 7.57
CA ALA A 19 -15.78 -34.41 6.69
C ALA A 19 -15.19 -33.29 7.56
N PRO A 20 -14.07 -32.67 7.16
CA PRO A 20 -13.53 -31.54 7.90
C PRO A 20 -14.64 -30.48 8.00
N ALA A 21 -15.02 -30.11 9.22
CA ALA A 21 -15.99 -29.06 9.45
C ALA A 21 -15.46 -27.80 8.74
N ALA A 22 -16.19 -27.36 7.71
CA ALA A 22 -15.87 -26.10 7.04
C ALA A 22 -15.92 -25.01 8.10
N ARG A 23 -14.76 -24.46 8.45
CA ARG A 23 -14.67 -23.36 9.41
C ARG A 23 -15.42 -22.17 8.80
N ALA A 24 -16.35 -21.59 9.54
CA ALA A 24 -17.04 -20.39 9.11
C ALA A 24 -16.03 -19.26 8.90
N GLU A 25 -16.12 -18.59 7.75
CA GLU A 25 -15.33 -17.40 7.48
C GLU A 25 -15.76 -16.25 8.40
N VAL A 26 -14.95 -15.18 8.44
CA VAL A 26 -15.21 -14.03 9.32
C VAL A 26 -16.57 -13.40 9.06
N SER A 27 -17.21 -12.89 10.12
CA SER A 27 -18.46 -12.13 10.05
C SER A 27 -18.27 -10.65 9.76
N GLU A 28 -17.02 -10.18 9.78
CA GLU A 28 -16.63 -8.78 9.51
C GLU A 28 -15.29 -8.76 8.77
N VAL A 29 -15.20 -7.97 7.69
CA VAL A 29 -13.94 -7.66 7.01
C VAL A 29 -13.52 -6.22 7.28
N LEU A 30 -12.24 -6.06 7.68
CA LEU A 30 -11.65 -4.80 8.14
C LEU A 30 -10.67 -4.29 7.07
N LEU A 31 -10.95 -3.13 6.48
CA LEU A 31 -10.14 -2.51 5.42
C LEU A 31 -9.57 -1.18 5.89
N GLY A 32 -8.31 -0.93 5.53
CA GLY A 32 -7.59 0.29 5.87
C GLY A 32 -7.11 1.06 4.65
N GLN A 33 -7.22 2.39 4.72
CA GLN A 33 -6.68 3.29 3.70
C GLN A 33 -6.02 4.51 4.35
N GLN A 34 -5.13 5.15 3.60
CA GLN A 34 -4.51 6.42 3.98
C GLN A 34 -5.12 7.57 3.15
N ILE A 35 -4.61 8.78 3.34
CA ILE A 35 -5.12 9.99 2.68
C ILE A 35 -4.23 10.32 1.47
N GLY A 36 -4.83 10.54 0.32
CA GLY A 36 -4.15 10.91 -0.93
C GLY A 36 -4.80 10.29 -2.17
N ALA A 37 -4.51 10.84 -3.34
CA ALA A 37 -5.09 10.39 -4.60
C ALA A 37 -4.63 8.98 -4.98
N THR A 38 -3.45 8.55 -4.56
CA THR A 38 -2.94 7.18 -4.76
C THR A 38 -3.80 6.10 -4.12
N TYR A 39 -4.66 6.46 -3.16
CA TYR A 39 -5.60 5.53 -2.50
C TYR A 39 -6.99 5.51 -3.15
N LEU A 40 -7.14 6.10 -4.33
CA LEU A 40 -8.41 6.18 -5.06
C LEU A 40 -9.09 4.82 -5.28
N PRO A 41 -8.39 3.69 -5.56
CA PRO A 41 -9.06 2.39 -5.66
C PRO A 41 -9.83 2.01 -4.40
N ALA A 42 -9.25 2.24 -3.21
CA ALA A 42 -9.94 1.97 -1.94
C ALA A 42 -11.15 2.92 -1.73
N LEU A 43 -11.03 4.19 -2.13
CA LEU A 43 -12.14 5.15 -2.09
C LEU A 43 -13.29 4.74 -3.01
N VAL A 44 -13.00 4.25 -4.22
CA VAL A 44 -13.99 3.73 -5.16
C VAL A 44 -14.66 2.49 -4.61
N MET A 45 -13.89 1.54 -4.02
CA MET A 45 -14.46 0.36 -3.37
C MET A 45 -15.48 0.75 -2.29
N GLU A 46 -15.13 1.71 -1.42
CA GLU A 46 -15.97 2.16 -0.31
C GLU A 46 -17.23 2.88 -0.83
N SER A 47 -17.06 3.90 -1.69
CA SER A 47 -18.16 4.75 -2.17
C SER A 47 -19.16 4.02 -3.04
N HIS A 48 -18.69 3.06 -3.85
CA HIS A 48 -19.55 2.23 -4.72
C HIS A 48 -20.02 0.94 -4.04
N LYS A 49 -19.61 0.69 -2.78
CA LYS A 49 -19.91 -0.55 -2.03
C LYS A 49 -19.53 -1.80 -2.82
N LEU A 50 -18.35 -1.78 -3.46
CA LEU A 50 -17.94 -2.89 -4.33
C LEU A 50 -17.69 -4.17 -3.54
N VAL A 51 -17.15 -4.07 -2.32
CA VAL A 51 -16.90 -5.24 -1.45
C VAL A 51 -18.22 -5.91 -1.06
N GLU A 52 -19.20 -5.13 -0.60
CA GLU A 52 -20.52 -5.61 -0.22
C GLU A 52 -21.21 -6.31 -1.39
N LYS A 53 -21.18 -5.73 -2.60
CA LYS A 53 -21.73 -6.33 -3.81
C LYS A 53 -21.08 -7.68 -4.16
N LYS A 54 -19.74 -7.78 -4.04
CA LYS A 54 -19.02 -9.03 -4.30
C LYS A 54 -19.29 -10.09 -3.23
N LEU A 55 -19.40 -9.67 -1.96
CA LEU A 55 -19.79 -10.57 -0.87
C LEU A 55 -21.19 -11.12 -1.07
N GLU A 56 -22.16 -10.28 -1.44
CA GLU A 56 -23.52 -10.72 -1.75
C GLU A 56 -23.54 -11.73 -2.89
N ALA A 57 -22.83 -11.45 -4.00
CA ALA A 57 -22.71 -12.36 -5.14
C ALA A 57 -22.04 -13.70 -4.78
N ALA A 58 -21.14 -13.70 -3.76
CA ALA A 58 -20.50 -14.91 -3.24
C ALA A 58 -21.33 -15.67 -2.20
N GLY A 59 -22.55 -15.22 -1.89
CA GLY A 59 -23.39 -15.78 -0.83
C GLY A 59 -22.91 -15.45 0.58
N MET A 60 -22.12 -14.38 0.73
CA MET A 60 -21.53 -13.90 1.98
C MET A 60 -22.09 -12.51 2.38
N GLY A 61 -23.30 -12.16 1.96
CA GLY A 61 -23.90 -10.83 2.17
C GLY A 61 -24.12 -10.43 3.63
N SER A 62 -24.02 -11.39 4.57
CA SER A 62 -24.07 -11.10 6.02
C SER A 62 -22.73 -10.58 6.59
N VAL A 63 -21.63 -10.65 5.83
CA VAL A 63 -20.34 -10.16 6.27
C VAL A 63 -20.34 -8.64 6.28
N LYS A 64 -20.09 -8.05 7.45
CA LYS A 64 -19.98 -6.60 7.63
C LYS A 64 -18.68 -6.09 7.00
N VAL A 65 -18.73 -4.97 6.31
CA VAL A 65 -17.55 -4.28 5.75
C VAL A 65 -17.27 -3.03 6.57
N THR A 66 -16.07 -2.94 7.13
CA THR A 66 -15.67 -1.80 7.97
C THR A 66 -14.38 -1.17 7.42
N TRP A 67 -14.43 0.16 7.23
CA TRP A 67 -13.31 0.96 6.73
C TRP A 67 -12.68 1.79 7.83
N SER A 68 -11.34 1.85 7.83
CA SER A 68 -10.55 2.70 8.73
C SER A 68 -9.63 3.62 7.94
N ARG A 69 -9.58 4.91 8.31
CA ARG A 69 -8.65 5.88 7.74
C ARG A 69 -7.51 6.13 8.72
N LEU A 70 -6.28 5.87 8.29
CA LEU A 70 -5.08 5.98 9.11
C LEU A 70 -4.11 6.99 8.47
N GLY A 71 -3.61 7.92 9.27
CA GLY A 71 -2.80 9.05 8.77
C GLY A 71 -1.35 8.70 8.43
N THR A 72 -0.81 7.59 8.95
CA THR A 72 0.60 7.24 8.79
C THR A 72 0.81 5.77 8.45
N ALA A 73 1.93 5.47 7.76
CA ALA A 73 2.33 4.10 7.44
C ALA A 73 2.59 3.25 8.69
N ALA A 74 3.08 3.85 9.78
CA ALA A 74 3.29 3.15 11.05
C ALA A 74 1.96 2.67 11.65
N ALA A 75 0.95 3.54 11.70
CA ALA A 75 -0.38 3.18 12.21
C ALA A 75 -1.03 2.05 11.38
N VAL A 76 -0.85 2.04 10.06
CA VAL A 76 -1.33 0.95 9.19
C VAL A 76 -0.61 -0.36 9.52
N ASN A 77 0.72 -0.31 9.73
CA ASN A 77 1.50 -1.49 10.11
C ASN A 77 1.03 -2.07 11.43
N ASP A 78 0.86 -1.25 12.45
CA ASP A 78 0.43 -1.68 13.79
C ASP A 78 -0.99 -2.29 13.73
N ALA A 79 -1.90 -1.68 12.99
CA ALA A 79 -3.26 -2.19 12.79
C ALA A 79 -3.28 -3.53 12.01
N THR A 80 -2.39 -3.69 11.02
CA THR A 80 -2.26 -4.95 10.28
C THR A 80 -1.68 -6.06 11.17
N LEU A 81 -0.63 -5.75 11.95
CA LEU A 81 0.00 -6.72 12.86
C LEU A 81 -0.92 -7.14 14.02
N SER A 82 -1.74 -6.23 14.53
CA SER A 82 -2.71 -6.53 15.60
C SER A 82 -3.95 -7.29 15.11
N GLY A 83 -4.13 -7.43 13.77
CA GLY A 83 -5.34 -8.01 13.19
C GLY A 83 -6.53 -7.05 13.14
N SER A 84 -6.32 -5.76 13.45
CA SER A 84 -7.33 -4.70 13.32
C SER A 84 -7.57 -4.29 11.86
N LEU A 85 -6.77 -4.80 10.93
CA LEU A 85 -6.98 -4.73 9.49
C LEU A 85 -6.72 -6.09 8.85
N HIS A 86 -7.63 -6.51 7.96
CA HIS A 86 -7.47 -7.68 7.11
C HIS A 86 -6.87 -7.31 5.76
N PHE A 87 -7.20 -6.13 5.26
CA PHE A 87 -6.63 -5.53 4.05
C PHE A 87 -6.23 -4.09 4.29
N SER A 88 -5.18 -3.66 3.60
CA SER A 88 -4.75 -2.26 3.65
C SER A 88 -4.05 -1.84 2.37
N CYS A 89 -4.03 -0.52 2.10
CA CYS A 89 -3.16 0.06 1.08
C CYS A 89 -1.95 0.68 1.76
N GLN A 90 -0.74 0.25 1.40
CA GLN A 90 0.49 0.74 2.04
C GLN A 90 1.71 0.69 1.10
N GLY A 91 2.70 1.52 1.39
CA GLY A 91 3.93 1.61 0.59
C GLY A 91 4.73 0.30 0.56
N VAL A 92 5.55 0.12 -0.48
CA VAL A 92 6.43 -1.05 -0.62
C VAL A 92 7.32 -1.24 0.62
N PRO A 93 7.98 -0.20 1.19
CA PRO A 93 8.82 -0.39 2.39
C PRO A 93 8.04 -0.90 3.59
N SER A 94 6.84 -0.36 3.80
CA SER A 94 5.94 -0.78 4.87
C SER A 94 5.57 -2.26 4.73
N THR A 95 5.17 -2.65 3.51
CA THR A 95 4.84 -4.05 3.17
C THR A 95 6.05 -4.96 3.38
N ALA A 96 7.25 -4.56 2.94
CA ALA A 96 8.47 -5.35 3.07
C ALA A 96 8.89 -5.58 4.53
N ILE A 97 8.76 -4.56 5.37
CA ILE A 97 9.07 -4.67 6.81
C ILE A 97 8.11 -5.64 7.50
N ILE A 98 6.81 -5.56 7.21
CA ILE A 98 5.83 -6.49 7.78
C ILE A 98 6.03 -7.90 7.22
N TRP A 99 6.27 -8.05 5.93
CA TRP A 99 6.58 -9.33 5.30
C TRP A 99 7.76 -10.02 6.00
N ASP A 100 8.88 -9.30 6.19
CA ASP A 100 10.07 -9.85 6.85
C ASP A 100 9.77 -10.31 8.28
N ARG A 101 8.92 -9.58 9.01
CA ARG A 101 8.54 -9.91 10.39
C ARG A 101 7.52 -11.05 10.51
N THR A 102 6.67 -11.23 9.51
CA THR A 102 5.50 -12.13 9.60
C THR A 102 5.59 -13.37 8.74
N LYS A 103 6.67 -13.55 7.95
CA LYS A 103 6.83 -14.68 7.00
C LYS A 103 6.71 -16.06 7.63
N SER A 104 7.05 -16.21 8.93
CA SER A 104 6.95 -17.48 9.68
C SER A 104 5.67 -17.55 10.51
N THR A 105 4.77 -16.60 10.41
CA THR A 105 3.54 -16.54 11.22
C THR A 105 2.31 -16.33 10.33
N ILE A 106 1.83 -15.09 10.19
CA ILE A 106 0.62 -14.79 9.42
C ILE A 106 0.89 -14.53 7.92
N GLY A 107 2.15 -14.30 7.53
CA GLY A 107 2.56 -14.14 6.13
C GLY A 107 1.92 -12.92 5.44
N VAL A 108 2.17 -11.70 5.94
CA VAL A 108 1.63 -10.48 5.31
C VAL A 108 2.39 -10.20 4.03
N LYS A 109 1.66 -9.97 2.93
CA LYS A 109 2.20 -9.71 1.59
C LYS A 109 1.31 -8.76 0.78
N GLY A 110 1.85 -8.19 -0.28
CA GLY A 110 1.05 -7.55 -1.33
C GLY A 110 0.15 -8.56 -2.03
N VAL A 111 -1.10 -8.21 -2.23
CA VAL A 111 -2.01 -8.97 -3.12
C VAL A 111 -1.67 -8.63 -4.56
N VAL A 112 -1.64 -7.33 -4.86
CA VAL A 112 -1.21 -6.74 -6.13
C VAL A 112 -0.65 -5.34 -5.85
N ALA A 113 -0.01 -4.70 -6.82
CA ALA A 113 0.27 -3.28 -6.73
C ALA A 113 -1.06 -2.49 -6.73
N ASN A 114 -1.15 -1.44 -5.92
CA ASN A 114 -2.28 -0.53 -5.93
C ASN A 114 -2.08 0.56 -6.97
N ALA A 115 -0.89 1.17 -6.98
CA ALA A 115 -0.50 2.17 -7.95
C ALA A 115 1.02 2.25 -8.09
N SER A 116 1.49 2.48 -9.31
CA SER A 116 2.76 3.14 -9.56
C SER A 116 2.53 4.63 -9.45
N ASN A 117 3.26 5.31 -8.57
CA ASN A 117 3.12 6.75 -8.45
C ASN A 117 4.44 7.44 -8.12
N ASN A 118 4.64 8.58 -8.73
CA ASN A 118 5.75 9.45 -8.43
C ASN A 118 5.55 10.14 -7.08
N ILE A 119 6.64 10.62 -6.49
CA ILE A 119 6.67 11.39 -5.25
C ILE A 119 7.67 12.52 -5.47
N TRP A 120 7.33 13.74 -5.09
CA TRP A 120 8.10 14.95 -5.39
C TRP A 120 8.70 15.55 -4.10
N LEU A 121 10.01 15.70 -4.04
CA LEU A 121 10.68 16.42 -2.97
C LEU A 121 10.60 17.92 -3.27
N ASN A 122 9.54 18.55 -2.77
CA ASN A 122 9.24 19.96 -3.00
C ASN A 122 9.75 20.84 -1.86
N THR A 123 10.31 22.00 -2.21
CA THR A 123 10.78 22.98 -1.22
C THR A 123 10.35 24.38 -1.61
N ARG A 124 10.08 25.22 -0.58
CA ARG A 124 9.93 26.68 -0.76
C ARG A 124 11.24 27.44 -0.56
N ASN A 125 12.31 26.77 -0.07
CA ASN A 125 13.61 27.38 0.13
C ASN A 125 14.37 27.48 -1.21
N PRO A 126 14.59 28.68 -1.77
CA PRO A 126 15.20 28.83 -3.10
C PRO A 126 16.68 28.42 -3.13
N ASN A 127 17.33 28.29 -1.97
CA ASN A 127 18.74 27.92 -1.86
C ASN A 127 18.95 26.40 -1.92
N ILE A 128 17.90 25.60 -1.72
CA ILE A 128 17.97 24.14 -1.77
C ILE A 128 17.65 23.67 -3.19
N LYS A 129 18.65 23.15 -3.90
CA LYS A 129 18.55 22.62 -5.28
C LYS A 129 18.90 21.14 -5.35
N SER A 130 19.51 20.61 -4.30
CA SER A 130 19.92 19.22 -4.19
C SER A 130 19.90 18.77 -2.73
N ILE A 131 20.00 17.45 -2.48
CA ILE A 131 20.11 16.91 -1.12
C ILE A 131 21.35 17.43 -0.36
N LYS A 132 22.38 17.92 -1.07
CA LYS A 132 23.63 18.43 -0.48
C LYS A 132 23.48 19.83 0.11
N ASP A 133 22.43 20.55 -0.26
CA ASP A 133 22.22 21.94 0.16
C ASP A 133 21.48 22.06 1.49
N PHE A 134 20.96 20.93 2.02
CA PHE A 134 20.32 20.92 3.33
C PHE A 134 21.32 21.18 4.47
N THR A 135 20.89 21.98 5.42
CA THR A 135 21.63 22.36 6.62
C THR A 135 20.88 21.91 7.88
N GLU A 136 21.51 22.04 9.05
CA GLU A 136 20.90 21.74 10.35
C GLU A 136 19.62 22.56 10.66
N LYS A 137 19.40 23.66 9.93
CA LYS A 137 18.23 24.53 10.09
C LYS A 137 17.02 24.07 9.26
N ASP A 138 17.22 23.18 8.31
CA ASP A 138 16.17 22.74 7.40
C ASP A 138 15.38 21.58 7.99
N ARG A 139 14.10 21.47 7.62
CA ARG A 139 13.22 20.37 8.01
C ARG A 139 12.48 19.80 6.81
N ILE A 140 12.45 18.47 6.73
CA ILE A 140 11.82 17.72 5.64
C ILE A 140 10.66 16.93 6.22
N ALA A 141 9.43 17.25 5.81
CA ALA A 141 8.25 16.50 6.21
C ALA A 141 8.03 15.26 5.33
N ILE A 142 7.74 14.12 5.96
CA ILE A 142 7.33 12.87 5.32
C ILE A 142 6.31 12.13 6.21
N PRO A 143 5.49 11.19 5.68
CA PRO A 143 4.46 10.51 6.48
C PRO A 143 4.99 9.44 7.45
N GLY A 144 6.28 9.16 7.46
CA GLY A 144 6.88 8.21 8.40
C GLY A 144 8.31 7.86 8.08
N LEU A 145 9.22 8.21 8.99
CA LEU A 145 10.62 7.82 8.91
C LEU A 145 10.75 6.29 9.05
N LYS A 146 11.61 5.68 8.24
CA LYS A 146 11.92 4.23 8.17
C LYS A 146 10.84 3.32 7.54
N VAL A 147 9.61 3.78 7.36
CA VAL A 147 8.50 2.90 6.89
C VAL A 147 7.79 3.42 5.65
N SER A 148 7.96 4.69 5.27
CA SER A 148 7.30 5.26 4.10
C SER A 148 8.14 5.14 2.82
N ALA A 149 7.48 5.19 1.65
CA ALA A 149 8.15 5.25 0.35
C ALA A 149 9.04 6.50 0.23
N GLN A 150 8.63 7.61 0.86
CA GLN A 150 9.39 8.84 0.97
C GLN A 150 10.71 8.64 1.72
N ALA A 151 10.65 7.99 2.89
CA ALA A 151 11.85 7.68 3.67
C ALA A 151 12.82 6.79 2.89
N LEU A 152 12.32 5.73 2.25
CA LEU A 152 13.16 4.85 1.45
C LEU A 152 13.81 5.58 0.27
N SER A 153 13.09 6.48 -0.38
CA SER A 153 13.63 7.30 -1.47
C SER A 153 14.67 8.30 -0.98
N LEU A 154 14.47 8.93 0.18
CA LEU A 154 15.49 9.77 0.83
C LEU A 154 16.74 8.95 1.18
N HIS A 155 16.59 7.78 1.77
CA HIS A 155 17.69 6.87 2.08
C HIS A 155 18.45 6.45 0.82
N ARG A 156 17.74 6.11 -0.26
CA ARG A 156 18.38 5.77 -1.55
C ARG A 156 19.13 6.94 -2.14
N LEU A 157 18.54 8.14 -2.09
CA LEU A 157 19.17 9.37 -2.55
C LEU A 157 20.42 9.70 -1.73
N ALA A 158 20.36 9.58 -0.41
CA ALA A 158 21.50 9.77 0.49
C ALA A 158 22.61 8.75 0.22
N ALA A 159 22.27 7.46 0.09
CA ALA A 159 23.21 6.38 -0.23
C ALA A 159 23.90 6.60 -1.58
N THR A 160 23.16 7.06 -2.59
CA THR A 160 23.70 7.36 -3.91
C THR A 160 24.63 8.57 -3.89
N THR A 161 24.36 9.55 -3.00
CA THR A 161 25.10 10.81 -2.93
C THR A 161 26.36 10.70 -2.08
N TRP A 162 26.33 9.94 -0.99
CA TRP A 162 27.41 9.91 0.03
C TRP A 162 27.94 8.50 0.37
N GLY A 163 27.47 7.47 -0.33
CA GLY A 163 27.80 6.06 -0.04
C GLY A 163 26.72 5.34 0.75
N PRO A 164 26.61 4.01 0.56
CA PRO A 164 25.55 3.21 1.20
C PRO A 164 25.55 3.29 2.73
N GLU A 165 26.71 3.43 3.36
CA GLU A 165 26.88 3.57 4.81
C GLU A 165 26.32 4.87 5.37
N ASN A 166 26.12 5.87 4.51
CA ASN A 166 25.59 7.20 4.85
C ASN A 166 24.11 7.38 4.50
N TYR A 167 23.37 6.29 4.29
CA TYR A 167 21.97 6.34 3.85
C TYR A 167 21.05 7.12 4.82
N THR A 168 21.39 7.19 6.11
CA THR A 168 20.63 7.92 7.15
C THR A 168 21.15 9.32 7.40
N LYS A 169 22.08 9.83 6.58
CA LYS A 169 22.80 11.09 6.85
C LYS A 169 21.91 12.29 7.13
N ILE A 170 20.72 12.34 6.55
CA ILE A 170 19.77 13.44 6.71
C ILE A 170 18.53 13.09 7.56
N ASP A 171 18.50 11.92 8.20
CA ASP A 171 17.34 11.49 9.00
C ASP A 171 17.02 12.45 10.16
N HIS A 172 18.03 13.09 10.72
CA HIS A 172 17.88 14.09 11.80
C HIS A 172 17.17 15.38 11.37
N LEU A 173 17.05 15.63 10.06
CA LEU A 173 16.27 16.75 9.49
C LEU A 173 14.82 16.37 9.23
N VAL A 174 14.47 15.09 9.34
CA VAL A 174 13.15 14.59 8.98
C VAL A 174 12.15 14.76 10.11
N VAL A 175 10.96 15.26 9.76
CA VAL A 175 9.79 15.36 10.65
C VAL A 175 8.69 14.47 10.10
N SER A 176 8.15 13.58 10.95
CA SER A 176 7.04 12.71 10.57
C SER A 176 5.71 13.44 10.73
N LEU A 177 5.05 13.74 9.61
CA LEU A 177 3.74 14.38 9.56
C LEU A 177 2.87 13.72 8.47
N PRO A 178 1.56 13.56 8.70
CA PRO A 178 0.61 13.24 7.62
C PRO A 178 0.68 14.29 6.50
N HIS A 179 0.44 13.86 5.26
CA HIS A 179 0.56 14.76 4.11
C HIS A 179 -0.25 16.06 4.19
N PRO A 180 -1.52 16.07 4.67
CA PRO A 180 -2.27 17.34 4.80
C PRO A 180 -1.59 18.34 5.74
N GLU A 181 -1.04 17.85 6.87
CA GLU A 181 -0.33 18.68 7.86
C GLU A 181 1.03 19.15 7.33
N ALA A 182 1.75 18.25 6.64
CA ALA A 182 3.02 18.56 5.98
C ALA A 182 2.84 19.66 4.93
N MET A 183 1.83 19.52 4.04
CA MET A 183 1.50 20.55 3.06
C MET A 183 1.11 21.88 3.73
N ALA A 184 0.25 21.86 4.74
CA ALA A 184 -0.11 23.08 5.46
C ALA A 184 1.13 23.77 6.07
N SER A 185 2.09 22.99 6.57
CA SER A 185 3.34 23.49 7.12
C SER A 185 4.25 24.14 6.05
N VAL A 186 4.45 23.45 4.90
CA VAL A 186 5.32 24.02 3.86
C VAL A 186 4.71 25.24 3.15
N LEU A 187 3.39 25.34 3.13
CA LEU A 187 2.68 26.52 2.59
C LEU A 187 2.66 27.69 3.57
N ASN A 188 2.91 27.47 4.85
CA ASN A 188 2.98 28.51 5.85
C ASN A 188 4.37 29.17 5.86
N PRO A 189 4.50 30.47 5.50
CA PRO A 189 5.82 31.13 5.36
C PRO A 189 6.61 31.24 6.67
N VAL A 190 5.97 31.14 7.85
CA VAL A 190 6.64 31.22 9.15
C VAL A 190 6.99 29.85 9.74
N SER A 191 6.61 28.75 9.09
CA SER A 191 6.94 27.40 9.53
C SER A 191 8.43 27.09 9.31
N GLU A 192 9.06 26.37 10.23
CA GLU A 192 10.41 25.83 10.07
C GLU A 192 10.45 24.71 9.01
N ILE A 193 9.33 24.03 8.77
CA ILE A 193 9.22 22.98 7.75
C ILE A 193 9.06 23.65 6.39
N GLN A 194 10.10 23.56 5.57
CA GLN A 194 10.17 24.22 4.25
C GLN A 194 10.17 23.21 3.10
N THR A 195 10.32 21.93 3.40
CA THR A 195 10.42 20.87 2.40
C THR A 195 9.47 19.73 2.75
N HIS A 196 8.78 19.21 1.74
CA HIS A 196 7.89 18.05 1.86
C HIS A 196 8.16 17.07 0.74
N PHE A 197 8.29 15.81 1.06
CA PHE A 197 8.31 14.76 0.05
C PHE A 197 6.87 14.33 -0.22
N ALA A 198 6.24 15.03 -1.13
CA ALA A 198 4.80 15.02 -1.38
C ALA A 198 4.38 13.97 -2.41
N THR A 199 3.18 13.47 -2.26
CA THR A 199 2.47 12.67 -3.28
C THR A 199 1.24 13.45 -3.76
N SER A 200 0.65 13.03 -4.89
CA SER A 200 -0.61 13.61 -5.38
C SER A 200 -1.75 13.46 -4.33
N PRO A 201 -2.59 14.48 -4.12
CA PRO A 201 -2.66 15.77 -4.82
C PRO A 201 -1.82 16.88 -4.16
N PHE A 202 -1.09 16.58 -3.10
CA PHE A 202 -0.36 17.59 -2.30
C PHE A 202 0.78 18.21 -3.10
N SER A 203 1.49 17.41 -3.91
CA SER A 203 2.57 17.89 -4.77
C SER A 203 2.09 18.96 -5.76
N GLU A 204 0.96 18.74 -6.41
CA GLU A 204 0.40 19.66 -7.39
C GLU A 204 -0.02 20.99 -6.73
N ILE A 205 -0.62 20.93 -5.54
CA ILE A 205 -1.00 22.11 -4.76
C ILE A 205 0.24 22.91 -4.36
N GLU A 206 1.30 22.23 -3.91
CA GLU A 206 2.57 22.86 -3.53
C GLU A 206 3.26 23.54 -4.73
N LEU A 207 3.32 22.86 -5.87
CA LEU A 207 3.87 23.42 -7.11
C LEU A 207 3.07 24.64 -7.60
N LYS A 208 1.75 24.56 -7.53
CA LYS A 208 0.86 25.69 -7.86
C LYS A 208 1.06 26.87 -6.92
N ALA A 209 1.43 26.61 -5.66
CA ALA A 209 1.80 27.65 -4.67
C ALA A 209 3.24 28.20 -4.85
N GLY A 210 3.99 27.71 -5.85
CA GLY A 210 5.32 28.21 -6.20
C GLY A 210 6.51 27.46 -5.59
N LEU A 211 6.29 26.36 -4.87
CA LEU A 211 7.38 25.50 -4.44
C LEU A 211 8.11 24.91 -5.66
N LYS A 212 9.34 24.48 -5.46
CA LYS A 212 10.19 23.88 -6.50
C LYS A 212 10.50 22.44 -6.15
N THR A 213 10.48 21.56 -7.14
CA THR A 213 10.92 20.17 -7.01
C THR A 213 12.45 20.11 -7.04
N ILE A 214 13.03 19.43 -6.05
CA ILE A 214 14.47 19.12 -5.97
C ILE A 214 14.77 17.85 -6.77
N THR A 215 13.98 16.82 -6.56
CA THR A 215 14.04 15.51 -7.23
C THR A 215 12.73 14.75 -7.03
N THR A 216 12.58 13.65 -7.75
CA THR A 216 11.41 12.77 -7.64
C THR A 216 11.82 11.33 -7.29
N ALA A 217 10.87 10.54 -6.79
CA ALA A 217 11.12 9.13 -6.54
C ALA A 217 11.47 8.37 -7.85
N PHE A 218 10.83 8.71 -8.97
CA PHE A 218 11.14 8.05 -10.25
C PHE A 218 12.57 8.33 -10.71
N GLU A 219 13.10 9.55 -10.49
CA GLU A 219 14.52 9.86 -10.74
C GLU A 219 15.44 9.06 -9.80
N VAL A 220 15.13 9.01 -8.51
CA VAL A 220 15.91 8.28 -7.50
C VAL A 220 15.98 6.78 -7.81
N TRP A 221 14.91 6.20 -8.31
CA TRP A 221 14.82 4.76 -8.61
C TRP A 221 15.14 4.41 -10.06
N GLY A 222 15.24 5.39 -10.95
CA GLY A 222 15.54 5.22 -12.37
C GLY A 222 14.33 4.81 -13.20
N GLY A 223 13.13 5.26 -12.81
CA GLY A 223 11.88 5.02 -13.54
C GLY A 223 10.69 4.78 -12.62
N PRO A 224 9.52 4.46 -13.20
CA PRO A 224 8.30 4.20 -12.46
C PRO A 224 8.50 3.15 -11.35
N THR A 225 7.90 3.40 -10.20
CA THR A 225 7.98 2.55 -9.02
C THR A 225 6.59 2.27 -8.46
N THR A 226 6.37 1.07 -7.96
CA THR A 226 5.20 0.81 -7.11
C THR A 226 5.30 1.70 -5.87
N GLY A 227 4.40 2.67 -5.77
CA GLY A 227 4.32 3.55 -4.61
C GLY A 227 3.55 2.88 -3.46
N THR A 228 2.46 2.20 -3.81
CA THR A 228 1.60 1.52 -2.85
C THR A 228 1.16 0.14 -3.34
N ASN A 229 0.96 -0.78 -2.39
CA ASN A 229 0.42 -2.12 -2.57
C ASN A 229 -0.96 -2.24 -1.92
N PHE A 230 -1.83 -3.06 -2.48
CA PHE A 230 -2.96 -3.64 -1.76
C PHE A 230 -2.46 -4.89 -1.03
N VAL A 231 -2.63 -4.96 0.28
CA VAL A 231 -1.95 -5.90 1.18
C VAL A 231 -2.95 -6.72 1.97
N SER A 232 -2.63 -8.00 2.17
CA SER A 232 -3.34 -8.91 3.08
C SER A 232 -2.36 -9.95 3.64
N SER A 233 -2.86 -10.96 4.36
CA SER A 233 -2.03 -12.06 4.86
C SER A 233 -2.37 -13.40 4.21
N GLU A 234 -1.38 -14.29 4.10
CA GLU A 234 -1.57 -15.68 3.68
C GLU A 234 -2.57 -16.39 4.60
N LYS A 235 -2.48 -16.11 5.91
CA LYS A 235 -3.41 -16.66 6.90
C LYS A 235 -4.85 -16.25 6.58
N PHE A 236 -5.13 -14.95 6.39
CA PHE A 236 -6.48 -14.49 6.09
C PHE A 236 -7.01 -15.08 4.78
N ARG A 237 -6.17 -15.09 3.73
CA ARG A 237 -6.47 -15.69 2.43
C ARG A 237 -6.90 -17.15 2.54
N ASN A 238 -6.17 -17.94 3.33
CA ASN A 238 -6.41 -19.38 3.47
C ASN A 238 -7.60 -19.70 4.39
N GLU A 239 -7.82 -18.90 5.43
CA GLU A 239 -8.91 -19.11 6.39
C GLU A 239 -10.25 -18.52 5.91
N ASN A 240 -10.23 -17.54 4.98
CA ASN A 240 -11.41 -16.80 4.51
C ASN A 240 -11.44 -16.66 2.98
N PRO A 241 -11.36 -17.76 2.20
CA PRO A 241 -11.13 -17.68 0.76
C PRO A 241 -12.25 -16.97 -0.02
N LYS A 242 -13.52 -17.08 0.41
CA LYS A 242 -14.64 -16.40 -0.27
C LYS A 242 -14.62 -14.91 0.00
N VAL A 243 -14.45 -14.50 1.26
CA VAL A 243 -14.34 -13.09 1.66
C VAL A 243 -13.11 -12.47 1.00
N TYR A 244 -11.96 -13.17 1.04
CA TYR A 244 -10.72 -12.71 0.40
C TYR A 244 -10.92 -12.47 -1.10
N ASN A 245 -11.46 -13.44 -1.84
CA ASN A 245 -11.69 -13.32 -3.28
C ASN A 245 -12.68 -12.20 -3.62
N ALA A 246 -13.73 -12.00 -2.81
CA ALA A 246 -14.69 -10.92 -2.98
C ALA A 246 -13.99 -9.56 -2.88
N VAL A 247 -13.14 -9.37 -1.87
CA VAL A 247 -12.38 -8.12 -1.67
C VAL A 247 -11.36 -7.89 -2.79
N VAL A 248 -10.61 -8.90 -3.20
CA VAL A 248 -9.62 -8.79 -4.30
C VAL A 248 -10.30 -8.47 -5.63
N THR A 249 -11.45 -9.10 -5.91
CA THR A 249 -12.24 -8.81 -7.12
C THR A 249 -12.78 -7.38 -7.10
N ALA A 250 -13.28 -6.90 -5.96
CA ALA A 250 -13.74 -5.53 -5.79
C ALA A 250 -12.60 -4.52 -6.01
N PHE A 251 -11.40 -4.83 -5.54
CA PHE A 251 -10.23 -3.98 -5.73
C PHE A 251 -9.84 -3.86 -7.20
N ARG A 252 -9.79 -4.97 -7.93
CA ARG A 252 -9.50 -4.98 -9.38
C ARG A 252 -10.55 -4.21 -10.16
N GLU A 253 -11.84 -4.42 -9.84
CA GLU A 253 -12.93 -3.65 -10.46
C GLU A 253 -12.78 -2.14 -10.21
N ALA A 254 -12.33 -1.73 -9.04
CA ALA A 254 -12.06 -0.33 -8.76
C ALA A 254 -10.91 0.22 -9.60
N GLN A 255 -9.81 -0.53 -9.80
CA GLN A 255 -8.73 -0.14 -10.70
C GLN A 255 -9.23 -0.02 -12.15
N ASP A 256 -10.00 -0.99 -12.62
CA ASP A 256 -10.58 -0.97 -13.97
C ASP A 256 -11.53 0.22 -14.16
N TRP A 257 -12.36 0.53 -13.15
CA TRP A 257 -13.25 1.67 -13.17
C TRP A 257 -12.51 3.00 -13.30
N ILE A 258 -11.37 3.15 -12.59
CA ILE A 258 -10.52 4.34 -12.66
C ILE A 258 -9.87 4.45 -14.04
N ASN A 259 -9.30 3.37 -14.55
CA ASN A 259 -8.56 3.35 -15.81
C ASN A 259 -9.48 3.49 -17.03
N ALA A 260 -10.76 3.15 -16.92
CA ALA A 260 -11.74 3.32 -17.98
C ALA A 260 -12.07 4.80 -18.27
N ASP A 261 -11.95 5.70 -17.26
CA ASP A 261 -12.30 7.11 -17.42
C ASP A 261 -11.61 7.96 -16.35
N HIS A 262 -10.41 8.45 -16.65
CA HIS A 262 -9.61 9.27 -15.74
C HIS A 262 -10.31 10.58 -15.33
N PRO A 263 -10.97 11.34 -16.23
CA PRO A 263 -11.75 12.52 -15.84
C PRO A 263 -12.82 12.23 -14.79
N ARG A 264 -13.60 11.15 -14.99
CA ARG A 264 -14.61 10.71 -14.01
C ARG A 264 -13.96 10.32 -12.68
N ALA A 265 -12.86 9.58 -12.72
CA ALA A 265 -12.16 9.15 -11.54
C ALA A 265 -11.57 10.33 -10.73
N ALA A 266 -11.00 11.32 -11.43
CA ALA A 266 -10.49 12.54 -10.82
C ALA A 266 -11.61 13.40 -10.21
N ALA A 267 -12.74 13.58 -10.93
CA ALA A 267 -13.91 14.28 -10.40
C ALA A 267 -14.45 13.61 -9.13
N HIS A 268 -14.55 12.28 -9.14
CA HIS A 268 -14.99 11.49 -7.98
C HIS A 268 -14.05 11.65 -6.78
N TYR A 269 -12.72 11.65 -7.02
CA TYR A 269 -11.75 11.91 -5.95
C TYR A 269 -11.93 13.31 -5.35
N LEU A 270 -12.07 14.35 -6.18
CA LEU A 270 -12.25 15.74 -5.70
C LEU A 270 -13.53 15.90 -4.88
N GLU A 271 -14.63 15.26 -5.32
CA GLU A 271 -15.89 15.25 -4.58
C GLU A 271 -15.73 14.61 -3.18
N LEU A 272 -15.15 13.42 -3.11
CA LEU A 272 -15.00 12.68 -1.84
C LEU A 272 -13.99 13.33 -0.90
N SER A 273 -12.88 13.84 -1.42
CA SER A 273 -11.85 14.51 -0.62
C SER A 273 -12.21 15.93 -0.23
N LYS A 274 -13.21 16.52 -0.89
CA LYS A 274 -13.60 17.95 -0.77
C LYS A 274 -12.43 18.91 -1.10
N GLU A 275 -11.47 18.46 -1.91
CA GLU A 275 -10.35 19.29 -2.33
C GLU A 275 -10.82 20.32 -3.39
N LYS A 276 -10.58 21.60 -3.12
CA LYS A 276 -11.06 22.71 -3.96
C LYS A 276 -9.93 23.49 -4.65
N ARG A 277 -8.69 23.17 -4.33
CA ARG A 277 -7.49 23.87 -4.85
C ARG A 277 -7.03 23.34 -6.20
N LEU A 278 -7.51 22.12 -6.57
CA LEU A 278 -7.21 21.48 -7.85
C LEU A 278 -8.46 21.33 -8.70
N THR A 279 -8.25 21.32 -10.02
CA THR A 279 -9.27 20.98 -11.00
C THR A 279 -9.18 19.50 -11.39
N VAL A 280 -10.20 19.02 -12.10
CA VAL A 280 -10.20 17.67 -12.67
C VAL A 280 -9.04 17.50 -13.64
N GLU A 281 -8.79 18.50 -14.49
CA GLU A 281 -7.74 18.49 -15.52
C GLU A 281 -6.34 18.37 -14.89
N GLU A 282 -6.09 19.09 -13.79
CA GLU A 282 -4.81 19.05 -13.06
C GLU A 282 -4.54 17.64 -12.51
N LEU A 283 -5.53 16.93 -11.95
CA LEU A 283 -5.37 15.55 -11.49
C LEU A 283 -5.24 14.56 -12.65
N VAL A 284 -5.99 14.75 -13.72
CA VAL A 284 -5.94 13.89 -14.92
C VAL A 284 -4.58 13.96 -15.61
N GLU A 285 -3.89 15.10 -15.53
CA GLU A 285 -2.55 15.24 -16.12
C GLU A 285 -1.57 14.25 -15.49
N GLY A 286 -1.56 14.09 -14.18
CA GLY A 286 -0.72 13.10 -13.49
C GLY A 286 -1.04 11.65 -13.91
N MET A 287 -2.29 11.33 -14.22
CA MET A 287 -2.68 10.02 -14.74
C MET A 287 -2.22 9.80 -16.18
N LYS A 288 -2.28 10.85 -17.04
CA LYS A 288 -1.84 10.80 -18.44
C LYS A 288 -0.32 10.66 -18.56
N THR A 289 0.44 11.39 -17.75
CA THR A 289 1.91 11.33 -17.72
C THR A 289 2.43 10.06 -17.03
N LYS A 290 1.54 9.27 -16.45
CA LYS A 290 1.86 8.10 -15.61
C LYS A 290 2.66 8.42 -14.36
N ASP A 291 2.65 9.65 -13.92
CA ASP A 291 3.09 10.01 -12.57
C ASP A 291 2.17 9.41 -11.50
N MET A 292 0.95 9.03 -11.89
CA MET A 292 0.02 8.23 -11.11
C MET A 292 -0.69 7.23 -12.04
N ASP A 293 -0.32 5.95 -11.95
CA ASP A 293 -0.84 4.85 -12.78
C ASP A 293 -1.43 3.76 -11.87
N PHE A 294 -2.75 3.55 -11.95
CA PHE A 294 -3.46 2.56 -11.14
C PHE A 294 -3.34 1.17 -11.77
N THR A 295 -2.16 0.60 -11.67
CA THR A 295 -1.80 -0.69 -12.24
C THR A 295 -1.63 -1.76 -11.18
N PRO A 296 -2.08 -3.01 -11.39
CA PRO A 296 -1.79 -4.14 -10.51
C PRO A 296 -0.33 -4.64 -10.64
N VAL A 297 0.42 -4.16 -11.65
CA VAL A 297 1.76 -4.64 -11.99
C VAL A 297 2.81 -4.01 -11.07
N PRO A 298 3.58 -4.83 -10.30
CA PRO A 298 4.69 -4.32 -9.50
C PRO A 298 5.83 -3.77 -10.36
N ALA A 299 6.35 -2.59 -10.00
CA ALA A 299 7.44 -1.92 -10.71
C ALA A 299 8.58 -1.56 -9.75
N ASN A 300 9.84 -1.88 -10.12
CA ASN A 300 11.06 -1.62 -9.35
C ASN A 300 11.07 -2.19 -7.90
N VAL A 301 10.20 -3.17 -7.61
CA VAL A 301 10.07 -3.75 -6.26
C VAL A 301 11.32 -4.55 -5.87
N ALA A 302 11.87 -5.37 -6.79
CA ALA A 302 13.10 -6.11 -6.53
C ALA A 302 14.26 -5.18 -6.14
N LYS A 303 14.42 -4.07 -6.86
CA LYS A 303 15.45 -3.05 -6.57
C LYS A 303 15.27 -2.38 -5.20
N MET A 304 14.01 -2.15 -4.80
CA MET A 304 13.70 -1.63 -3.45
C MET A 304 14.04 -2.65 -2.37
N LEU A 305 13.67 -3.92 -2.54
CA LEU A 305 13.96 -5.00 -1.60
C LEU A 305 15.47 -5.23 -1.44
N ASP A 306 16.21 -5.21 -2.56
CA ASP A 306 17.68 -5.34 -2.55
C ASP A 306 18.32 -4.20 -1.74
N PHE A 307 17.89 -2.95 -1.97
CA PHE A 307 18.39 -1.80 -1.22
C PHE A 307 18.01 -1.90 0.27
N MET A 308 16.78 -2.26 0.60
CA MET A 308 16.34 -2.42 1.99
C MET A 308 17.14 -3.50 2.72
N HIS A 309 17.45 -4.61 2.05
CA HIS A 309 18.31 -5.66 2.60
C HIS A 309 19.76 -5.15 2.77
N GLN A 310 20.31 -4.47 1.75
CA GLN A 310 21.67 -3.93 1.76
C GLN A 310 21.91 -3.00 2.96
N VAL A 311 20.93 -2.15 3.30
CA VAL A 311 21.04 -1.19 4.42
C VAL A 311 20.48 -1.72 5.73
N GLY A 312 20.07 -2.99 5.79
CA GLY A 312 19.62 -3.66 7.01
C GLY A 312 18.20 -3.29 7.49
N LEU A 313 17.38 -2.68 6.65
CA LEU A 313 15.96 -2.38 6.95
C LEU A 313 15.10 -3.65 6.97
N ILE A 314 15.46 -4.67 6.20
CA ILE A 314 14.92 -6.02 6.26
C ILE A 314 16.07 -7.04 6.39
N LYS A 315 15.81 -8.15 7.09
CA LYS A 315 16.82 -9.22 7.31
C LYS A 315 16.82 -10.23 6.18
N THR A 316 15.66 -10.49 5.59
CA THR A 316 15.50 -11.47 4.53
C THR A 316 15.90 -10.87 3.19
N LYS A 317 16.84 -11.53 2.51
CA LYS A 317 17.11 -11.24 1.10
C LYS A 317 16.03 -11.89 0.25
N ALA A 318 15.28 -11.08 -0.47
CA ALA A 318 14.30 -11.59 -1.44
C ALA A 318 15.01 -12.18 -2.66
N ALA A 319 14.53 -13.31 -3.18
CA ALA A 319 15.03 -13.90 -4.42
C ALA A 319 14.46 -13.18 -5.65
N SER A 320 13.27 -12.61 -5.51
CA SER A 320 12.61 -11.82 -6.54
C SER A 320 11.54 -10.91 -5.92
N TRP A 321 10.95 -10.02 -6.73
CA TRP A 321 9.81 -9.20 -6.33
C TRP A 321 8.59 -10.06 -5.91
N LYS A 322 8.45 -11.29 -6.44
CA LYS A 322 7.35 -12.21 -6.15
C LYS A 322 7.29 -12.63 -4.67
N ASP A 323 8.43 -12.62 -3.97
CA ASP A 323 8.49 -12.97 -2.56
C ASP A 323 7.65 -12.02 -1.69
N LEU A 324 7.52 -10.76 -2.12
CA LEU A 324 6.72 -9.75 -1.45
C LEU A 324 5.22 -9.88 -1.76
N TYR A 325 4.82 -10.69 -2.73
CA TYR A 325 3.44 -10.77 -3.21
C TYR A 325 2.83 -12.15 -3.01
N LEU A 326 1.50 -12.16 -2.89
CA LEU A 326 0.67 -13.35 -2.96
C LEU A 326 0.57 -13.85 -4.41
N PRO A 327 0.15 -15.12 -4.64
CA PRO A 327 0.13 -15.72 -5.97
C PRO A 327 -0.66 -14.94 -7.02
N GLU A 328 -1.63 -14.12 -6.61
CA GLU A 328 -2.47 -13.30 -7.48
C GLU A 328 -1.69 -12.31 -8.36
N ALA A 329 -0.46 -11.96 -7.96
CA ALA A 329 0.42 -11.08 -8.74
C ALA A 329 1.47 -11.83 -9.57
N HIS A 330 1.68 -13.13 -9.34
CA HIS A 330 2.86 -13.83 -9.87
C HIS A 330 2.88 -13.99 -11.40
N ASP A 331 1.73 -13.92 -12.06
CA ASP A 331 1.62 -13.99 -13.53
C ASP A 331 1.74 -12.60 -14.20
N LEU A 332 1.87 -11.53 -13.40
CA LEU A 332 2.06 -10.18 -13.91
C LEU A 332 3.53 -9.92 -14.30
N PRO A 333 3.81 -9.05 -15.30
CA PRO A 333 5.17 -8.72 -15.74
C PRO A 333 5.88 -7.74 -14.77
N GLY A 334 5.93 -8.09 -13.49
CA GLY A 334 6.50 -7.25 -12.43
C GLY A 334 8.04 -7.23 -12.45
N THR A 335 8.64 -6.20 -11.81
CA THR A 335 10.10 -6.00 -11.70
C THR A 335 10.57 -5.66 -10.27
#